data_82eaef0bad3e3bf228d845891361bd24
#
_entry.id   82eaef0bad3e3bf228d845891361bd24
#
_cell.length_a   1.000
_cell.length_b   1.000
_cell.length_c   1.000
_cell.angle_alpha   90.00
_cell.angle_beta   90.00
_cell.angle_gamma   90.00
#
_symmetry.space_group_name_H-M   'P 1'
#
loop_
_entity.id
_entity.type
_entity.pdbx_description
1 polymer ?
#
loop_
_entity_poly.entity_id
_entity_poly.type
_entity_poly.pdbx_seq_one_letter_code
_entity_poly.pdbx_strand_id
1 'polypeptide(L)'
;MPVPATQTPAIPASIGISFRNVEKRFGSLAALRGVSLEIRAGEFVALLGPNGAGKTTLLRMAALLMNPTRGSVQFTNGPVVVSDRVRAQAFVIRPKHVIGLVGHSTLLYDELTAAENLTLFARLYALDQIADAAATALEDCGLATRAGSLVRTFSRGMRQRLAIARALLHQPSVILLDEPAAGLDRQGLAWFSARLARLKTDGCTVLMSTHARNESLDLATRAVALAGGRVDKDSGTSGDPRALLGALRAEA
;
A
#
# COMPACT_ATOMS: atom_id res chain seq x y z
N MET A 1 4.56 -34.83 -22.43
CA MET A 1 4.57 -34.93 -20.97
C MET A 1 3.90 -33.67 -20.43
N PRO A 2 2.84 -33.76 -19.63
CA PRO A 2 2.24 -32.56 -19.03
C PRO A 2 3.20 -31.96 -18.02
N VAL A 3 3.44 -30.64 -18.11
CA VAL A 3 4.21 -29.88 -17.13
C VAL A 3 3.47 -30.01 -15.79
N PRO A 4 4.14 -30.41 -14.69
CA PRO A 4 3.48 -30.53 -13.40
C PRO A 4 2.94 -29.15 -13.00
N ALA A 5 1.66 -29.12 -12.60
CA ALA A 5 1.02 -27.91 -12.05
C ALA A 5 1.86 -27.44 -10.86
N THR A 6 2.53 -26.31 -11.03
CA THR A 6 3.30 -25.67 -9.96
C THR A 6 2.28 -25.26 -8.91
N GLN A 7 2.21 -25.99 -7.81
CA GLN A 7 1.42 -25.56 -6.64
C GLN A 7 1.92 -24.17 -6.24
N THR A 8 1.06 -23.17 -6.38
CA THR A 8 1.34 -21.83 -5.85
C THR A 8 1.53 -22.00 -4.35
N PRO A 9 2.70 -21.68 -3.77
CA PRO A 9 2.89 -21.81 -2.34
C PRO A 9 1.85 -20.92 -1.63
N ALA A 10 1.24 -21.46 -0.58
CA ALA A 10 0.28 -20.70 0.23
C ALA A 10 0.94 -19.40 0.70
N ILE A 11 0.32 -18.27 0.38
CA ILE A 11 0.81 -16.95 0.81
C ILE A 11 0.67 -16.90 2.34
N PRO A 12 1.75 -16.59 3.10
CA PRO A 12 1.65 -16.46 4.56
C PRO A 12 0.58 -15.42 4.92
N ALA A 13 -0.23 -15.69 5.93
CA ALA A 13 -1.35 -14.84 6.34
C ALA A 13 -0.91 -13.39 6.68
N SER A 14 0.33 -13.22 7.13
CA SER A 14 0.89 -11.91 7.44
C SER A 14 2.38 -11.81 7.14
N ILE A 15 2.80 -10.72 6.53
CA ILE A 15 4.17 -10.44 6.09
C ILE A 15 4.59 -9.08 6.66
N GLY A 16 5.75 -9.02 7.32
CA GLY A 16 6.34 -7.76 7.80
C GLY A 16 7.27 -7.14 6.76
N ILE A 17 7.68 -5.89 7.00
CA ILE A 17 8.60 -5.13 6.15
C ILE A 17 9.73 -4.59 7.02
N SER A 18 10.98 -4.81 6.61
CA SER A 18 12.17 -4.29 7.27
C SER A 18 12.96 -3.39 6.31
N PHE A 19 13.12 -2.14 6.67
CA PHE A 19 14.02 -1.19 6.02
C PHE A 19 15.31 -1.12 6.83
N ARG A 20 16.47 -1.37 6.19
CA ARG A 20 17.78 -1.37 6.86
C ARG A 20 18.69 -0.33 6.23
N ASN A 21 18.91 0.77 6.96
CA ASN A 21 19.75 1.89 6.55
C ASN A 21 19.48 2.37 5.11
N VAL A 22 18.20 2.54 4.77
CA VAL A 22 17.77 2.83 3.41
C VAL A 22 18.06 4.28 3.04
N GLU A 23 18.86 4.46 1.99
CA GLU A 23 19.09 5.77 1.37
C GLU A 23 18.52 5.79 -0.05
N LYS A 24 17.98 6.95 -0.45
CA LYS A 24 17.59 7.21 -1.84
C LYS A 24 18.00 8.59 -2.27
N ARG A 25 18.73 8.62 -3.39
CA ARG A 25 19.14 9.85 -4.04
C ARG A 25 18.57 9.94 -5.45
N PHE A 26 18.17 11.14 -5.84
CA PHE A 26 17.79 11.51 -7.20
C PHE A 26 18.73 12.66 -7.62
N GLY A 27 19.81 12.34 -8.30
CA GLY A 27 20.89 13.29 -8.55
C GLY A 27 21.47 13.82 -7.23
N SER A 28 21.45 15.14 -7.02
CA SER A 28 21.90 15.80 -5.79
C SER A 28 20.91 15.70 -4.62
N LEU A 29 19.63 15.48 -4.92
CA LEU A 29 18.58 15.40 -3.90
C LEU A 29 18.61 14.06 -3.15
N ALA A 30 18.82 14.09 -1.84
CA ALA A 30 18.69 12.92 -0.97
C ALA A 30 17.27 12.87 -0.39
N ALA A 31 16.42 12.02 -0.96
CA ALA A 31 15.03 11.85 -0.54
C ALA A 31 14.89 10.98 0.73
N LEU A 32 15.79 10.00 0.90
CA LEU A 32 15.92 9.21 2.14
C LEU A 32 17.39 9.16 2.56
N ARG A 33 17.63 9.22 3.87
CA ARG A 33 18.96 9.42 4.45
C ARG A 33 19.23 8.44 5.61
N GLY A 34 19.23 7.13 5.30
CA GLY A 34 19.53 6.09 6.29
C GLY A 34 18.31 5.71 7.14
N VAL A 35 17.15 5.52 6.50
CA VAL A 35 15.92 5.07 7.18
C VAL A 35 16.09 3.61 7.61
N SER A 36 15.95 3.36 8.91
CA SER A 36 15.81 2.03 9.50
C SER A 36 14.48 1.96 10.22
N LEU A 37 13.62 1.03 9.75
CA LEU A 37 12.25 0.88 10.25
C LEU A 37 11.83 -0.58 10.08
N GLU A 38 11.29 -1.18 11.11
CA GLU A 38 10.69 -2.51 11.07
C GLU A 38 9.19 -2.39 11.27
N ILE A 39 8.43 -2.96 10.35
CA ILE A 39 6.98 -3.09 10.40
C ILE A 39 6.67 -4.58 10.57
N ARG A 40 6.06 -4.92 11.69
CA ARG A 40 5.75 -6.31 12.01
C ARG A 40 4.59 -6.81 11.14
N ALA A 41 4.55 -8.11 10.94
CA ALA A 41 3.43 -8.78 10.28
C ALA A 41 2.10 -8.46 10.99
N GLY A 42 1.08 -8.04 10.23
CA GLY A 42 -0.23 -7.64 10.75
C GLY A 42 -0.27 -6.26 11.41
N GLU A 43 0.85 -5.51 11.44
CA GLU A 43 0.89 -4.16 12.02
C GLU A 43 0.25 -3.14 11.08
N PHE A 44 -0.50 -2.18 11.64
CA PHE A 44 -1.00 -1.02 10.90
C PHE A 44 -0.21 0.22 11.29
N VAL A 45 0.67 0.66 10.41
CA VAL A 45 1.56 1.82 10.64
C VAL A 45 1.08 3.03 9.84
N ALA A 46 0.83 4.13 10.56
CA ALA A 46 0.62 5.45 9.97
C ALA A 46 1.96 6.16 9.76
N LEU A 47 2.28 6.52 8.51
CA LEU A 47 3.48 7.25 8.13
C LEU A 47 3.15 8.74 8.03
N LEU A 48 3.68 9.53 8.95
CA LEU A 48 3.43 10.95 9.11
C LEU A 48 4.62 11.79 8.62
N GLY A 49 4.41 13.09 8.46
CA GLY A 49 5.46 14.05 8.13
C GLY A 49 5.06 15.04 7.03
N PRO A 50 5.80 16.13 6.85
CA PRO A 50 5.51 17.16 5.85
C PRO A 50 5.67 16.64 4.41
N ASN A 51 5.23 17.45 3.45
CA ASN A 51 5.50 17.19 2.03
C ASN A 51 7.01 17.19 1.78
N GLY A 52 7.49 16.25 0.96
CA GLY A 52 8.92 16.08 0.71
C GLY A 52 9.69 15.31 1.78
N ALA A 53 9.06 14.86 2.89
CA ALA A 53 9.73 14.09 3.95
C ALA A 53 10.24 12.71 3.51
N GLY A 54 9.81 12.21 2.34
CA GLY A 54 10.24 10.91 1.81
C GLY A 54 9.18 9.81 1.90
N LYS A 55 7.96 10.09 2.38
CA LYS A 55 6.87 9.11 2.58
C LYS A 55 6.56 8.30 1.32
N THR A 56 6.23 8.98 0.22
CA THR A 56 5.96 8.34 -1.08
C THR A 56 7.17 7.53 -1.59
N THR A 57 8.39 8.02 -1.37
CA THR A 57 9.62 7.31 -1.75
C THR A 57 9.76 6.01 -0.97
N LEU A 58 9.49 6.04 0.35
CA LEU A 58 9.54 4.85 1.20
C LEU A 58 8.47 3.83 0.80
N LEU A 59 7.22 4.28 0.54
CA LEU A 59 6.14 3.44 0.06
C LEU A 59 6.46 2.79 -1.30
N ARG A 60 7.03 3.54 -2.25
CA ARG A 60 7.44 2.99 -3.56
C ARG A 60 8.54 1.95 -3.44
N MET A 61 9.44 2.08 -2.47
CA MET A 61 10.44 1.04 -2.22
C MET A 61 9.82 -0.20 -1.59
N ALA A 62 8.90 -0.05 -0.62
CA ALA A 62 8.12 -1.16 -0.09
C ALA A 62 7.30 -1.85 -1.18
N ALA A 63 6.78 -1.10 -2.17
CA ALA A 63 6.08 -1.65 -3.34
C ALA A 63 7.02 -2.31 -4.37
N LEU A 64 8.33 -2.32 -4.14
CA LEU A 64 9.36 -2.81 -5.07
C LEU A 64 9.36 -2.09 -6.43
N LEU A 65 8.79 -0.89 -6.49
CA LEU A 65 8.80 -0.04 -7.69
C LEU A 65 10.09 0.77 -7.81
N MET A 66 10.92 0.75 -6.78
CA MET A 66 12.14 1.55 -6.71
C MET A 66 13.18 0.87 -5.83
N ASN A 67 14.42 0.79 -6.32
CA ASN A 67 15.54 0.28 -5.53
C ASN A 67 16.14 1.38 -4.66
N PRO A 68 16.63 1.06 -3.45
CA PRO A 68 17.43 1.97 -2.65
C PRO A 68 18.76 2.29 -3.35
N THR A 69 19.34 3.48 -3.04
CA THR A 69 20.72 3.81 -3.46
C THR A 69 21.72 3.11 -2.54
N ARG A 70 21.38 2.96 -1.25
CA ARG A 70 22.10 2.17 -0.25
C ARG A 70 21.12 1.54 0.72
N GLY A 71 21.55 0.46 1.38
CA GLY A 71 20.73 -0.29 2.32
C GLY A 71 19.83 -1.32 1.65
N SER A 72 18.83 -1.83 2.36
CA SER A 72 17.95 -2.88 1.85
C SER A 72 16.53 -2.77 2.39
N VAL A 73 15.57 -3.28 1.60
CA VAL A 73 14.18 -3.53 2.01
C VAL A 73 13.97 -5.04 1.96
N GLN A 74 13.45 -5.61 3.04
CA GLN A 74 13.23 -7.05 3.19
C GLN A 74 11.80 -7.30 3.66
N PHE A 75 11.21 -8.42 3.24
CA PHE A 75 9.92 -8.89 3.72
C PHE A 75 10.17 -10.07 4.66
N THR A 76 9.73 -9.93 5.92
CA THR A 76 9.84 -11.00 6.92
C THR A 76 8.69 -11.98 6.72
N ASN A 77 8.94 -13.28 6.90
CA ASN A 77 8.04 -14.38 6.55
C ASN A 77 7.70 -14.47 5.06
N GLY A 78 8.44 -13.73 4.23
CA GLY A 78 8.31 -13.73 2.77
C GLY A 78 9.67 -13.76 2.11
N PRO A 79 9.75 -14.13 0.83
CA PRO A 79 11.00 -14.47 0.17
C PRO A 79 11.71 -13.31 -0.53
N VAL A 80 11.38 -12.04 -0.22
CA VAL A 80 11.86 -10.90 -1.01
C VAL A 80 12.86 -10.05 -0.23
N VAL A 81 14.10 -9.97 -0.75
CA VAL A 81 15.10 -8.99 -0.34
C VAL A 81 15.46 -8.12 -1.53
N VAL A 82 15.34 -6.80 -1.39
CA VAL A 82 15.82 -5.83 -2.38
C VAL A 82 16.91 -4.98 -1.74
N SER A 83 18.11 -5.03 -2.30
CA SER A 83 19.25 -4.23 -1.84
C SER A 83 19.93 -3.51 -2.99
N ASP A 84 20.79 -2.54 -2.66
CA ASP A 84 21.69 -1.85 -3.59
C ASP A 84 22.65 -2.81 -4.33
N ARG A 85 22.96 -3.95 -3.71
CA ARG A 85 23.95 -4.93 -4.19
C ARG A 85 23.37 -6.12 -4.92
N VAL A 86 22.07 -6.37 -4.81
CA VAL A 86 21.41 -7.53 -5.40
C VAL A 86 20.35 -7.06 -6.39
N ARG A 87 20.66 -7.11 -7.68
CA ARG A 87 19.62 -7.16 -8.70
C ARG A 87 18.80 -8.40 -8.40
N ALA A 88 17.54 -8.19 -8.05
CA ALA A 88 16.49 -9.17 -7.76
C ALA A 88 16.83 -10.62 -8.18
N GLN A 89 17.65 -11.32 -7.39
CA GLN A 89 17.85 -12.76 -7.54
C GLN A 89 17.01 -13.46 -6.48
N ALA A 90 16.14 -14.32 -6.95
CA ALA A 90 15.27 -15.21 -6.22
C ALA A 90 14.00 -14.58 -5.62
N PHE A 91 13.04 -14.22 -6.48
CA PHE A 91 11.65 -14.18 -6.07
C PHE A 91 11.09 -15.60 -6.00
N VAL A 92 10.97 -16.19 -4.82
CA VAL A 92 10.24 -17.45 -4.61
C VAL A 92 8.72 -17.20 -4.68
N ILE A 93 8.25 -16.00 -4.29
CA ILE A 93 6.87 -15.54 -4.49
C ILE A 93 6.91 -14.28 -5.35
N ARG A 94 6.03 -14.17 -6.34
CA ARG A 94 5.93 -12.98 -7.17
C ARG A 94 5.36 -11.84 -6.31
N PRO A 95 6.05 -10.70 -6.14
CA PRO A 95 5.62 -9.60 -5.26
C PRO A 95 4.21 -9.10 -5.54
N LYS A 96 3.77 -9.18 -6.81
CA LYS A 96 2.42 -8.80 -7.25
C LYS A 96 1.29 -9.58 -6.56
N HIS A 97 1.55 -10.78 -6.01
CA HIS A 97 0.56 -11.57 -5.29
C HIS A 97 0.52 -11.23 -3.80
N VAL A 98 1.47 -10.46 -3.31
CA VAL A 98 1.64 -10.17 -1.88
C VAL A 98 1.31 -8.72 -1.56
N ILE A 99 1.57 -7.80 -2.48
CA ILE A 99 1.55 -6.36 -2.23
C ILE A 99 0.41 -5.70 -3.02
N GLY A 100 -0.49 -5.03 -2.29
CA GLY A 100 -1.42 -4.06 -2.86
C GLY A 100 -0.87 -2.64 -2.70
N LEU A 101 -1.00 -1.82 -3.74
CA LEU A 101 -0.55 -0.43 -3.72
C LEU A 101 -1.65 0.51 -4.21
N VAL A 102 -1.96 1.51 -3.38
CA VAL A 102 -2.70 2.71 -3.77
C VAL A 102 -1.71 3.88 -3.70
N GLY A 103 -1.29 4.37 -4.85
CA GLY A 103 -0.37 5.48 -4.96
C GLY A 103 -1.08 6.80 -5.24
N HIS A 104 -0.31 7.88 -5.36
CA HIS A 104 -0.83 9.18 -5.76
C HIS A 104 -1.51 9.14 -7.15
N SER A 105 -0.99 8.34 -8.09
CA SER A 105 -1.71 7.98 -9.32
C SER A 105 -2.52 6.70 -9.09
N THR A 106 -3.73 6.68 -9.60
CA THR A 106 -4.68 5.57 -9.40
C THR A 106 -4.26 4.27 -10.09
N LEU A 107 -3.34 4.34 -11.06
CA LEU A 107 -2.94 3.23 -11.92
C LEU A 107 -4.14 2.60 -12.66
N LEU A 108 -5.14 3.39 -12.96
CA LEU A 108 -6.31 2.99 -13.75
C LEU A 108 -6.12 3.46 -15.20
N TYR A 109 -6.69 2.71 -16.12
CA TYR A 109 -6.72 3.05 -17.55
C TYR A 109 -8.00 3.82 -17.85
N ASP A 110 -7.87 5.08 -18.21
CA ASP A 110 -8.97 6.02 -18.44
C ASP A 110 -9.89 5.61 -19.59
N GLU A 111 -9.34 4.94 -20.60
CA GLU A 111 -10.04 4.48 -21.79
C GLU A 111 -10.74 3.11 -21.62
N LEU A 112 -10.54 2.47 -20.46
CA LEU A 112 -11.25 1.26 -20.10
C LEU A 112 -12.42 1.58 -19.16
N THR A 113 -13.45 0.74 -19.21
CA THR A 113 -14.54 0.77 -18.22
C THR A 113 -14.04 0.32 -16.84
N ALA A 114 -14.83 0.54 -15.80
CA ALA A 114 -14.50 0.07 -14.46
C ALA A 114 -14.35 -1.45 -14.41
N ALA A 115 -15.25 -2.18 -15.07
CA ALA A 115 -15.19 -3.64 -15.15
C ALA A 115 -13.97 -4.13 -15.93
N GLU A 116 -13.64 -3.51 -17.06
CA GLU A 116 -12.45 -3.85 -17.85
C GLU A 116 -11.16 -3.59 -17.09
N ASN A 117 -11.07 -2.48 -16.34
CA ASN A 117 -9.93 -2.22 -15.47
C ASN A 117 -9.72 -3.35 -14.45
N LEU A 118 -10.76 -3.71 -13.69
CA LEU A 118 -10.64 -4.77 -12.69
C LEU A 118 -10.36 -6.14 -13.33
N THR A 119 -11.01 -6.44 -14.45
CA THR A 119 -10.75 -7.66 -15.24
C THR A 119 -9.28 -7.75 -15.69
N LEU A 120 -8.72 -6.63 -16.20
CA LEU A 120 -7.32 -6.56 -16.60
C LEU A 120 -6.39 -6.89 -15.42
N PHE A 121 -6.62 -6.25 -14.26
CA PHE A 121 -5.80 -6.50 -13.08
C PHE A 121 -6.01 -7.90 -12.51
N ALA A 122 -7.22 -8.45 -12.53
CA ALA A 122 -7.48 -9.84 -12.12
C ALA A 122 -6.67 -10.83 -12.98
N ARG A 123 -6.57 -10.60 -14.29
CA ARG A 123 -5.71 -11.38 -15.21
C ARG A 123 -4.22 -11.20 -14.88
N LEU A 124 -3.77 -9.97 -14.63
CA LEU A 124 -2.38 -9.68 -14.27
C LEU A 124 -1.97 -10.33 -12.94
N TYR A 125 -2.91 -10.45 -12.01
CA TYR A 125 -2.74 -11.15 -10.74
C TYR A 125 -2.92 -12.67 -10.88
N ALA A 126 -3.33 -13.17 -12.06
CA ALA A 126 -3.61 -14.56 -12.35
C ALA A 126 -4.66 -15.17 -11.39
N LEU A 127 -5.76 -14.45 -11.17
CA LEU A 127 -6.89 -14.95 -10.37
C LEU A 127 -7.67 -16.00 -11.17
N ASP A 128 -8.16 -17.04 -10.49
CA ASP A 128 -8.88 -18.14 -11.14
C ASP A 128 -10.29 -17.71 -11.60
N GLN A 129 -11.00 -16.91 -10.80
CA GLN A 129 -12.38 -16.46 -11.05
C GLN A 129 -12.41 -14.96 -11.40
N ILE A 130 -11.88 -14.62 -12.57
CA ILE A 130 -11.65 -13.23 -12.99
C ILE A 130 -12.93 -12.39 -13.00
N ALA A 131 -14.01 -12.91 -13.59
CA ALA A 131 -15.27 -12.17 -13.72
C ALA A 131 -15.94 -11.93 -12.36
N ASP A 132 -15.98 -12.95 -11.52
CA ASP A 132 -16.59 -12.88 -10.18
C ASP A 132 -15.79 -11.95 -9.27
N ALA A 133 -14.45 -12.03 -9.32
CA ALA A 133 -13.57 -11.13 -8.56
C ALA A 133 -13.80 -9.67 -8.97
N ALA A 134 -13.90 -9.38 -10.25
CA ALA A 134 -14.16 -8.03 -10.75
C ALA A 134 -15.55 -7.51 -10.34
N ALA A 135 -16.59 -8.35 -10.45
CA ALA A 135 -17.96 -8.01 -10.06
C ALA A 135 -18.06 -7.74 -8.54
N THR A 136 -17.55 -8.65 -7.73
CA THR A 136 -17.50 -8.49 -6.25
C THR A 136 -16.76 -7.21 -5.84
N ALA A 137 -15.62 -6.91 -6.47
CA ALA A 137 -14.86 -5.71 -6.17
C ALA A 137 -15.62 -4.42 -6.54
N LEU A 138 -16.41 -4.42 -7.62
CA LEU A 138 -17.29 -3.32 -8.01
C LEU A 138 -18.45 -3.12 -7.01
N GLU A 139 -19.06 -4.21 -6.57
CA GLU A 139 -20.10 -4.17 -5.52
C GLU A 139 -19.54 -3.62 -4.22
N ASP A 140 -18.43 -4.17 -3.76
CA ASP A 140 -17.73 -3.77 -2.53
C ASP A 140 -17.39 -2.27 -2.51
N CYS A 141 -16.99 -1.69 -3.63
CA CYS A 141 -16.65 -0.26 -3.71
C CYS A 141 -17.83 0.65 -4.11
N GLY A 142 -19.05 0.09 -4.24
CA GLY A 142 -20.27 0.82 -4.58
C GLY A 142 -20.27 1.38 -6.00
N LEU A 143 -19.64 0.67 -6.95
CA LEU A 143 -19.54 1.09 -8.35
C LEU A 143 -20.18 0.08 -9.32
N ALA A 144 -20.94 -0.92 -8.84
CA ALA A 144 -21.58 -1.95 -9.66
C ALA A 144 -22.46 -1.35 -10.78
N THR A 145 -23.27 -0.31 -10.46
CA THR A 145 -24.12 0.38 -11.45
C THR A 145 -23.34 1.16 -12.51
N ARG A 146 -22.05 1.37 -12.28
CA ARG A 146 -21.12 2.09 -13.17
C ARG A 146 -20.09 1.18 -13.83
N ALA A 147 -20.25 -0.15 -13.72
CA ALA A 147 -19.33 -1.16 -14.25
C ALA A 147 -18.96 -0.93 -15.73
N GLY A 148 -19.94 -0.61 -16.59
CA GLY A 148 -19.74 -0.32 -18.02
C GLY A 148 -19.36 1.11 -18.35
N SER A 149 -19.15 2.00 -17.36
CA SER A 149 -18.77 3.38 -17.62
C SER A 149 -17.23 3.51 -17.72
N LEU A 150 -16.77 4.33 -18.69
CA LEU A 150 -15.34 4.63 -18.86
C LEU A 150 -14.80 5.37 -17.64
N VAL A 151 -13.60 5.00 -17.17
CA VAL A 151 -12.99 5.57 -15.98
C VAL A 151 -12.71 7.06 -16.13
N ARG A 152 -12.44 7.57 -17.33
CA ARG A 152 -12.30 9.00 -17.60
C ARG A 152 -13.53 9.84 -17.21
N THR A 153 -14.71 9.22 -17.12
CA THR A 153 -15.96 9.91 -16.73
C THR A 153 -16.20 9.90 -15.22
N PHE A 154 -15.33 9.25 -14.45
CA PHE A 154 -15.47 9.12 -13.00
C PHE A 154 -15.06 10.40 -12.27
N SER A 155 -15.77 10.72 -11.20
CA SER A 155 -15.32 11.72 -10.23
C SER A 155 -14.01 11.24 -9.56
N ARG A 156 -13.28 12.17 -8.94
CA ARG A 156 -12.06 11.85 -8.20
C ARG A 156 -12.30 10.78 -7.13
N GLY A 157 -13.41 10.89 -6.37
CA GLY A 157 -13.76 9.91 -5.35
C GLY A 157 -14.11 8.54 -5.92
N MET A 158 -14.81 8.47 -7.07
CA MET A 158 -15.08 7.19 -7.76
C MET A 158 -13.79 6.54 -8.25
N ARG A 159 -12.87 7.32 -8.85
CA ARG A 159 -11.54 6.82 -9.27
C ARG A 159 -10.75 6.29 -8.07
N GLN A 160 -10.79 6.99 -6.94
CA GLN A 160 -10.08 6.57 -5.73
C GLN A 160 -10.65 5.27 -5.17
N ARG A 161 -11.99 5.14 -5.10
CA ARG A 161 -12.63 3.88 -4.68
C ARG A 161 -12.28 2.71 -5.59
N LEU A 162 -12.30 2.91 -6.90
CA LEU A 162 -11.91 1.89 -7.88
C LEU A 162 -10.42 1.52 -7.75
N ALA A 163 -9.53 2.51 -7.50
CA ALA A 163 -8.10 2.25 -7.30
C ALA A 163 -7.83 1.42 -6.03
N ILE A 164 -8.59 1.68 -4.96
CA ILE A 164 -8.52 0.88 -3.74
C ILE A 164 -9.04 -0.55 -4.01
N ALA A 165 -10.20 -0.70 -4.69
CA ALA A 165 -10.74 -2.00 -5.07
C ALA A 165 -9.73 -2.81 -5.90
N ARG A 166 -9.09 -2.18 -6.89
CA ARG A 166 -8.01 -2.78 -7.70
C ARG A 166 -6.84 -3.26 -6.84
N ALA A 167 -6.40 -2.45 -5.89
CA ALA A 167 -5.27 -2.80 -5.03
C ALA A 167 -5.55 -3.97 -4.09
N LEU A 168 -6.82 -4.20 -3.76
CA LEU A 168 -7.28 -5.27 -2.88
C LEU A 168 -7.77 -6.53 -3.61
N LEU A 169 -7.88 -6.48 -4.93
CA LEU A 169 -8.49 -7.52 -5.76
C LEU A 169 -7.89 -8.92 -5.56
N HIS A 170 -6.60 -8.98 -5.32
CA HIS A 170 -5.83 -10.22 -5.12
C HIS A 170 -5.59 -10.57 -3.66
N GLN A 171 -6.31 -9.94 -2.72
CA GLN A 171 -6.22 -10.17 -1.28
C GLN A 171 -4.78 -10.12 -0.75
N PRO A 172 -4.09 -8.97 -0.88
CA PRO A 172 -2.68 -8.86 -0.53
C PRO A 172 -2.44 -9.04 0.98
N SER A 173 -1.29 -9.62 1.35
CA SER A 173 -0.83 -9.69 2.74
C SER A 173 -0.24 -8.35 3.24
N VAL A 174 0.18 -7.49 2.31
CA VAL A 174 0.72 -6.15 2.59
C VAL A 174 -0.04 -5.13 1.74
N ILE A 175 -0.57 -4.09 2.35
CA ILE A 175 -1.18 -2.96 1.64
C ILE A 175 -0.43 -1.66 1.91
N LEU A 176 -0.05 -0.99 0.85
CA LEU A 176 0.70 0.26 0.85
C LEU A 176 -0.21 1.36 0.33
N LEU A 177 -0.42 2.40 1.13
CA LEU A 177 -1.42 3.43 0.86
C LEU A 177 -0.76 4.82 0.92
N ASP A 178 -0.71 5.52 -0.19
CA ASP A 178 -0.17 6.88 -0.27
C ASP A 178 -1.31 7.89 -0.36
N GLU A 179 -1.65 8.49 0.78
CA GLU A 179 -2.74 9.45 0.97
C GLU A 179 -4.10 8.95 0.42
N PRO A 180 -4.53 7.75 0.81
CA PRO A 180 -5.67 7.06 0.17
C PRO A 180 -7.02 7.75 0.39
N ALA A 181 -7.16 8.60 1.40
CA ALA A 181 -8.37 9.34 1.72
C ALA A 181 -8.55 10.60 0.84
N ALA A 182 -7.53 10.99 0.07
CA ALA A 182 -7.57 12.19 -0.74
C ALA A 182 -8.65 12.10 -1.83
N GLY A 183 -9.60 13.04 -1.80
CA GLY A 183 -10.70 13.13 -2.78
C GLY A 183 -11.90 12.22 -2.50
N LEU A 184 -11.91 11.48 -1.39
CA LEU A 184 -13.10 10.80 -0.91
C LEU A 184 -14.05 11.79 -0.23
N ASP A 185 -15.34 11.66 -0.52
CA ASP A 185 -16.41 12.32 0.21
C ASP A 185 -16.69 11.61 1.56
N ARG A 186 -17.62 12.11 2.35
CA ARG A 186 -17.97 11.54 3.65
C ARG A 186 -18.35 10.04 3.56
N GLN A 187 -19.13 9.67 2.55
CA GLN A 187 -19.56 8.29 2.35
C GLN A 187 -18.36 7.41 1.93
N GLY A 188 -17.50 7.92 1.04
CA GLY A 188 -16.26 7.25 0.62
C GLY A 188 -15.28 7.06 1.78
N LEU A 189 -15.17 8.04 2.69
CA LEU A 189 -14.35 7.92 3.90
C LEU A 189 -14.87 6.83 4.83
N ALA A 190 -16.19 6.79 5.10
CA ALA A 190 -16.78 5.76 5.94
C ALA A 190 -16.58 4.35 5.34
N TRP A 191 -16.81 4.20 4.03
CA TRP A 191 -16.52 2.95 3.32
C TRP A 191 -15.05 2.55 3.44
N PHE A 192 -14.13 3.50 3.22
CA PHE A 192 -12.69 3.24 3.30
C PHE A 192 -12.25 2.83 4.71
N SER A 193 -12.76 3.49 5.76
CA SER A 193 -12.49 3.14 7.15
C SER A 193 -12.98 1.74 7.50
N ALA A 194 -14.19 1.36 7.04
CA ALA A 194 -14.71 0.00 7.22
C ALA A 194 -13.82 -1.04 6.50
N ARG A 195 -13.31 -0.70 5.29
CA ARG A 195 -12.41 -1.59 4.54
C ARG A 195 -11.08 -1.78 5.25
N LEU A 196 -10.49 -0.70 5.79
CA LEU A 196 -9.26 -0.77 6.59
C LEU A 196 -9.45 -1.59 7.88
N ALA A 197 -10.58 -1.44 8.55
CA ALA A 197 -10.89 -2.24 9.74
C ALA A 197 -10.91 -3.74 9.42
N ARG A 198 -11.50 -4.12 8.27
CA ARG A 198 -11.51 -5.50 7.81
C ARG A 198 -10.11 -6.01 7.52
N LEU A 199 -9.28 -5.24 6.77
CA LEU A 199 -7.88 -5.62 6.51
C LEU A 199 -7.08 -5.84 7.80
N LYS A 200 -7.30 -5.01 8.82
CA LYS A 200 -6.69 -5.19 10.15
C LYS A 200 -7.15 -6.50 10.80
N THR A 201 -8.45 -6.82 10.76
CA THR A 201 -8.99 -8.06 11.31
C THR A 201 -8.45 -9.29 10.58
N ASP A 202 -8.26 -9.18 9.25
CA ASP A 202 -7.72 -10.24 8.41
C ASP A 202 -6.18 -10.41 8.58
N GLY A 203 -5.55 -9.60 9.45
CA GLY A 203 -4.11 -9.67 9.74
C GLY A 203 -3.22 -9.10 8.64
N CYS A 204 -3.77 -8.30 7.72
CA CYS A 204 -3.00 -7.63 6.67
C CYS A 204 -2.06 -6.58 7.28
N THR A 205 -0.83 -6.53 6.80
CA THR A 205 0.13 -5.47 7.17
C THR A 205 -0.18 -4.22 6.38
N VAL A 206 -0.37 -3.10 7.08
CA VAL A 206 -0.74 -1.81 6.46
C VAL A 206 0.34 -0.76 6.73
N LEU A 207 0.85 -0.14 5.67
CA LEU A 207 1.66 1.07 5.74
C LEU A 207 0.95 2.20 4.99
N MET A 208 0.45 3.20 5.71
CA MET A 208 -0.36 4.26 5.15
C MET A 208 0.23 5.64 5.42
N SER A 209 0.55 6.41 4.37
CA SER A 209 0.85 7.84 4.54
C SER A 209 -0.45 8.63 4.73
N THR A 210 -0.44 9.57 5.65
CA THR A 210 -1.57 10.46 5.88
C THR A 210 -1.13 11.80 6.47
N HIS A 211 -1.87 12.86 6.13
CA HIS A 211 -1.74 14.20 6.73
C HIS A 211 -2.95 14.56 7.58
N ALA A 212 -4.05 13.79 7.45
CA ALA A 212 -5.33 14.13 8.03
C ALA A 212 -5.57 13.36 9.34
N ARG A 213 -6.21 14.05 10.29
CA ARG A 213 -6.97 13.37 11.36
C ARG A 213 -8.26 12.87 10.71
N ASN A 214 -8.30 11.62 10.37
CA ASN A 214 -9.50 10.95 9.93
C ASN A 214 -9.65 9.63 10.72
N GLU A 215 -10.83 9.05 10.66
CA GLU A 215 -11.15 7.78 11.32
C GLU A 215 -10.16 6.64 10.95
N SER A 216 -9.50 6.75 9.79
CA SER A 216 -8.50 5.77 9.34
C SER A 216 -7.25 5.75 10.22
N LEU A 217 -6.88 6.90 10.84
CA LEU A 217 -5.75 6.96 11.78
C LEU A 217 -6.07 6.23 13.09
N ASP A 218 -7.35 6.17 13.46
CA ASP A 218 -7.80 5.48 14.68
C ASP A 218 -7.58 3.98 14.62
N LEU A 219 -7.44 3.44 13.42
CA LEU A 219 -7.15 2.03 13.19
C LEU A 219 -5.64 1.74 13.26
N ALA A 220 -4.78 2.75 13.15
CA ALA A 220 -3.33 2.56 13.22
C ALA A 220 -2.93 2.08 14.63
N THR A 221 -2.02 1.10 14.67
CA THR A 221 -1.44 0.57 15.91
C THR A 221 -0.14 1.26 16.26
N ARG A 222 0.45 2.00 15.30
CA ARG A 222 1.71 2.72 15.45
C ARG A 222 1.75 3.88 14.46
N ALA A 223 2.40 4.97 14.85
CA ALA A 223 2.70 6.08 13.97
C ALA A 223 4.19 6.32 13.90
N VAL A 224 4.70 6.57 12.70
CA VAL A 224 6.11 6.90 12.43
C VAL A 224 6.15 8.21 11.67
N ALA A 225 6.90 9.19 12.19
CA ALA A 225 7.10 10.46 11.54
C ALA A 225 8.39 10.48 10.75
N LEU A 226 8.34 10.94 9.51
CA LEU A 226 9.52 11.25 8.71
C LEU A 226 9.72 12.75 8.62
N ALA A 227 10.97 13.19 8.79
CA ALA A 227 11.42 14.55 8.54
C ALA A 227 12.79 14.53 7.85
N GLY A 228 12.95 15.35 6.79
CA GLY A 228 14.21 15.45 6.04
C GLY A 228 14.78 14.12 5.53
N GLY A 229 13.92 13.15 5.23
CA GLY A 229 14.31 11.82 4.74
C GLY A 229 14.80 10.86 5.83
N ARG A 230 14.52 11.12 7.11
CA ARG A 230 14.88 10.29 8.27
C ARG A 230 13.64 9.94 9.08
N VAL A 231 13.69 8.87 9.86
CA VAL A 231 12.73 8.66 10.96
C VAL A 231 13.06 9.69 12.03
N ASP A 232 12.10 10.55 12.33
CA ASP A 232 12.21 11.61 13.32
C ASP A 232 11.62 11.17 14.66
N LYS A 233 10.38 10.67 14.61
CA LYS A 233 9.66 10.17 15.79
C LYS A 233 8.97 8.86 15.47
N ASP A 234 8.82 8.02 16.48
CA ASP A 234 8.15 6.72 16.40
C ASP A 234 7.38 6.49 17.69
N SER A 235 6.07 6.27 17.61
CA SER A 235 5.24 6.02 18.78
C SER A 235 5.52 4.65 19.43
N GLY A 236 6.23 3.76 18.72
CA GLY A 236 6.32 2.36 19.11
C GLY A 236 4.98 1.63 18.99
N THR A 237 4.96 0.35 19.31
CA THR A 237 3.76 -0.51 19.25
C THR A 237 2.80 -0.30 20.43
N SER A 238 3.24 0.41 21.48
CA SER A 238 2.48 0.71 22.70
C SER A 238 2.12 2.19 22.85
N GLY A 239 2.60 3.05 21.94
CA GLY A 239 2.31 4.49 21.96
C GLY A 239 1.01 4.83 21.25
N ASP A 240 0.41 5.99 21.58
CA ASP A 240 -0.78 6.50 20.91
C ASP A 240 -0.40 7.21 19.59
N PRO A 241 -0.81 6.69 18.42
CA PRO A 241 -0.57 7.33 17.14
C PRO A 241 -1.14 8.76 17.02
N ARG A 242 -2.24 9.05 17.73
CA ARG A 242 -2.89 10.37 17.73
C ARG A 242 -2.06 11.40 18.50
N ALA A 243 -1.43 10.99 19.60
CA ALA A 243 -0.54 11.84 20.38
C ALA A 243 0.66 12.31 19.54
N LEU A 244 1.26 11.39 18.76
CA LEU A 244 2.35 11.73 17.85
C LEU A 244 1.91 12.72 16.75
N LEU A 245 0.73 12.52 16.16
CA LEU A 245 0.19 13.46 15.18
C LEU A 245 -0.10 14.84 15.80
N GLY A 246 -0.58 14.87 17.04
CA GLY A 246 -0.80 16.10 17.79
C GLY A 246 0.50 16.89 18.03
N ALA A 247 1.56 16.20 18.45
CA ALA A 247 2.88 16.79 18.69
C ALA A 247 3.50 17.38 17.41
N LEU A 248 3.41 16.67 16.27
CA LEU A 248 3.92 17.15 14.98
C LEU A 248 3.22 18.41 14.47
N ARG A 249 1.95 18.63 14.86
CA ARG A 249 1.19 19.84 14.49
C ARG A 249 1.46 21.04 15.39
N ALA A 250 1.90 20.80 16.62
CA ALA A 250 2.27 21.87 17.53
C ALA A 250 3.66 22.46 17.20
N GLU A 251 4.49 21.71 16.46
CA GLU A 251 5.85 22.09 16.04
C GLU A 251 5.88 22.71 14.62
N ALA A 252 4.78 22.71 13.87
CA ALA A 252 4.66 23.22 12.50
C ALA A 252 4.00 24.62 12.45
#